data_fcf9740870f6a3b204755a65c247575d
#
_entry.id   fcf9740870f6a3b204755a65c247575d
#
_cell.length_a   1.000
_cell.length_b   1.000
_cell.length_c   1.000
_cell.angle_alpha   90.00
_cell.angle_beta   90.00
_cell.angle_gamma   90.00
#
_symmetry.space_group_name_H-M   'P 1'
#
loop_
_entity.id
_entity.type
_entity.pdbx_description
1 polymer ?
#
loop_
_entity_poly.entity_id
_entity_poly.type
_entity_poly.pdbx_seq_one_letter_code
_entity_poly.pdbx_strand_id
1 'polypeptide(L)'
;MTQFGVVVLTMGSRPLELRAAIDSVGKQVNVDTDIVVVGNGWVPTDIPTGVKTLALRENIGIPAGRNAGVPEVDGEILFFLDDDAELPDPRFLERMAKLLSSRPEIGLIQPRVIDPTGKHAPGRWVPRPRAGDHARSGPATTLWEGATVIRRNVFEGAGGWPGEFFYAHEGIDLVWRVWDQGYVAWYAGDIEVNHPVINPTRHSEFHRMQARNRVWLARRNLPAAIAPFYVGSWTALTMVKLAKPGNTEARGAYLDGLREGMANPPSDRTPMKWSTAWQLARAGRPPIY
;
A
#
# COMPACT_ATOMS: atom_id res chain seq x y z
N MET A 1 12.11 16.71 18.07
CA MET A 1 12.01 15.27 17.73
C MET A 1 11.38 15.17 16.34
N THR A 2 11.60 14.06 15.61
CA THR A 2 10.92 13.86 14.32
C THR A 2 9.45 13.58 14.58
N GLN A 3 8.55 14.28 13.87
CA GLN A 3 7.11 14.11 14.01
C GLN A 3 6.53 13.26 12.91
N PHE A 4 5.72 12.25 13.29
CA PHE A 4 4.99 11.40 12.39
C PHE A 4 3.49 11.71 12.42
N GLY A 5 2.90 11.93 11.25
CA GLY A 5 1.45 11.89 11.06
C GLY A 5 1.02 10.46 10.80
N VAL A 6 0.26 9.87 11.72
CA VAL A 6 -0.17 8.46 11.65
C VAL A 6 -1.63 8.37 11.27
N VAL A 7 -1.92 7.64 10.21
CA VAL A 7 -3.29 7.40 9.72
C VAL A 7 -3.61 5.92 9.87
N VAL A 8 -4.59 5.60 10.71
CA VAL A 8 -5.15 4.26 10.90
C VAL A 8 -6.53 4.21 10.29
N LEU A 9 -6.70 3.42 9.23
CA LEU A 9 -8.00 3.25 8.54
C LEU A 9 -8.69 2.00 9.06
N THR A 10 -9.97 2.10 9.40
CA THR A 10 -10.76 0.98 9.92
C THR A 10 -12.22 1.05 9.48
N MET A 11 -12.87 -0.10 9.43
CA MET A 11 -14.34 -0.24 9.31
C MET A 11 -15.01 -0.55 10.65
N GLY A 12 -14.26 -0.52 11.76
CA GLY A 12 -14.77 -0.79 13.11
C GLY A 12 -15.08 -2.26 13.41
N SER A 13 -14.73 -3.17 12.53
CA SER A 13 -15.05 -4.61 12.69
C SER A 13 -14.09 -5.37 13.61
N ARG A 14 -12.97 -4.75 13.98
CA ARG A 14 -11.86 -5.33 14.76
C ARG A 14 -11.44 -4.41 15.92
N PRO A 15 -12.29 -4.18 16.93
CA PRO A 15 -12.02 -3.17 17.96
C PRO A 15 -10.82 -3.49 18.84
N LEU A 16 -10.52 -4.76 19.10
CA LEU A 16 -9.37 -5.16 19.92
C LEU A 16 -8.06 -4.98 19.16
N GLU A 17 -8.02 -5.37 17.91
CA GLU A 17 -6.88 -5.20 17.02
C GLU A 17 -6.59 -3.71 16.77
N LEU A 18 -7.63 -2.92 16.49
CA LEU A 18 -7.52 -1.48 16.37
C LEU A 18 -6.91 -0.85 17.63
N ARG A 19 -7.37 -1.26 18.80
CA ARG A 19 -6.82 -0.78 20.07
C ARG A 19 -5.35 -1.15 20.22
N ALA A 20 -4.96 -2.38 19.89
CA ALA A 20 -3.58 -2.85 19.95
C ALA A 20 -2.69 -2.09 18.95
N ALA A 21 -3.17 -1.85 17.73
CA ALA A 21 -2.48 -1.05 16.74
C ALA A 21 -2.18 0.37 17.25
N ILE A 22 -3.20 1.07 17.78
CA ILE A 22 -3.05 2.43 18.32
C ILE A 22 -2.09 2.43 19.52
N ASP A 23 -2.26 1.51 20.47
CA ASP A 23 -1.42 1.40 21.66
C ASP A 23 0.05 1.11 21.29
N SER A 24 0.30 0.36 20.21
CA SER A 24 1.66 0.10 19.72
C SER A 24 2.35 1.34 19.16
N VAL A 25 1.59 2.24 18.51
CA VAL A 25 2.07 3.55 18.09
C VAL A 25 2.31 4.48 19.29
N GLY A 26 1.41 4.49 20.26
CA GLY A 26 1.54 5.29 21.48
C GLY A 26 2.74 4.91 22.37
N LYS A 27 3.30 3.69 22.19
CA LYS A 27 4.50 3.22 22.90
C LYS A 27 5.81 3.57 22.19
N GLN A 28 5.77 4.24 21.05
CA GLN A 28 7.00 4.59 20.32
C GLN A 28 7.80 5.65 21.07
N VAL A 29 9.12 5.50 21.08
CA VAL A 29 10.05 6.38 21.80
C VAL A 29 10.90 7.21 20.84
N ASN A 30 11.40 8.35 21.33
CA ASN A 30 12.29 9.29 20.61
C ASN A 30 11.69 9.91 19.35
N VAL A 31 10.38 9.90 19.21
CA VAL A 31 9.59 10.52 18.14
C VAL A 31 8.32 11.13 18.72
N ASP A 32 7.74 12.07 17.99
CA ASP A 32 6.40 12.59 18.25
C ASP A 32 5.42 11.96 17.27
N THR A 33 4.21 11.62 17.72
CA THR A 33 3.17 11.05 16.87
C THR A 33 1.88 11.84 16.98
N ASP A 34 1.30 12.20 15.84
CA ASP A 34 -0.03 12.76 15.71
C ASP A 34 -0.90 11.73 14.99
N ILE A 35 -1.88 11.17 15.70
CA ILE A 35 -2.61 9.98 15.25
C ILE A 35 -4.05 10.34 14.93
N VAL A 36 -4.54 9.89 13.76
CA VAL A 36 -5.95 9.90 13.39
C VAL A 36 -6.46 8.51 13.09
N VAL A 37 -7.60 8.16 13.66
CA VAL A 37 -8.39 6.97 13.28
C VAL A 37 -9.48 7.40 12.31
N VAL A 38 -9.41 6.88 11.10
CA VAL A 38 -10.41 7.12 10.04
C VAL A 38 -11.39 5.97 10.00
N GLY A 39 -12.62 6.21 10.41
CA GLY A 39 -13.73 5.26 10.29
C GLY A 39 -14.32 5.30 8.89
N ASN A 40 -14.07 4.26 8.10
CA ASN A 40 -14.50 4.18 6.71
C ASN A 40 -15.91 3.56 6.60
N GLY A 41 -16.94 4.40 6.64
CA GLY A 41 -18.33 3.98 6.81
C GLY A 41 -18.67 3.59 8.24
N TRP A 42 -17.90 4.07 9.20
CA TRP A 42 -18.07 3.81 10.63
C TRP A 42 -17.74 5.05 11.44
N VAL A 43 -18.47 5.26 12.55
CA VAL A 43 -18.17 6.34 13.51
C VAL A 43 -17.22 5.79 14.57
N PRO A 44 -15.98 6.30 14.69
CA PRO A 44 -15.04 5.81 15.67
C PRO A 44 -15.53 5.99 17.11
N THR A 45 -15.58 4.89 17.88
CA THR A 45 -15.95 4.83 19.29
C THR A 45 -14.84 4.15 20.08
N ASP A 46 -14.77 4.43 21.39
CA ASP A 46 -13.79 3.85 22.31
C ASP A 46 -12.31 4.09 21.92
N ILE A 47 -12.06 5.22 21.24
CA ILE A 47 -10.72 5.62 20.84
C ILE A 47 -9.98 6.26 22.03
N PRO A 48 -8.67 5.95 22.22
CA PRO A 48 -7.88 6.53 23.30
C PRO A 48 -7.85 8.06 23.29
N THR A 49 -7.81 8.66 24.48
CA THR A 49 -7.65 10.10 24.64
C THR A 49 -6.36 10.59 23.95
N GLY A 50 -6.45 11.71 23.21
CA GLY A 50 -5.33 12.28 22.47
C GLY A 50 -5.19 11.75 21.03
N VAL A 51 -5.97 10.75 20.65
CA VAL A 51 -6.07 10.27 19.26
C VAL A 51 -7.25 10.97 18.57
N LYS A 52 -6.99 11.55 17.41
CA LYS A 52 -8.01 12.21 16.58
C LYS A 52 -8.90 11.18 15.89
N THR A 53 -10.10 11.56 15.53
CA THR A 53 -11.05 10.70 14.82
C THR A 53 -11.68 11.42 13.64
N LEU A 54 -11.81 10.71 12.52
CA LEU A 54 -12.54 11.16 11.34
C LEU A 54 -13.57 10.10 10.95
N ALA A 55 -14.84 10.45 10.94
CA ALA A 55 -15.92 9.56 10.50
C ALA A 55 -16.31 9.85 9.06
N LEU A 56 -16.10 8.89 8.17
CA LEU A 56 -16.62 8.94 6.81
C LEU A 56 -18.02 8.34 6.77
N ARG A 57 -18.95 9.00 6.07
CA ARG A 57 -20.36 8.58 6.02
C ARG A 57 -20.58 7.20 5.41
N GLU A 58 -19.69 6.81 4.48
CA GLU A 58 -19.73 5.54 3.76
C GLU A 58 -18.32 5.00 3.54
N ASN A 59 -18.20 3.73 3.18
CA ASN A 59 -16.94 3.14 2.78
C ASN A 59 -16.55 3.63 1.38
N ILE A 60 -15.57 4.52 1.32
CA ILE A 60 -15.04 5.11 0.07
C ILE A 60 -13.80 4.37 -0.47
N GLY A 61 -13.48 3.19 0.09
CA GLY A 61 -12.32 2.39 -0.27
C GLY A 61 -11.07 2.73 0.55
N ILE A 62 -10.08 1.85 0.46
CA ILE A 62 -8.84 1.95 1.26
C ILE A 62 -8.02 3.19 0.88
N PRO A 63 -7.67 3.43 -0.41
CA PRO A 63 -6.82 4.56 -0.76
C PRO A 63 -7.47 5.91 -0.49
N ALA A 64 -8.76 6.07 -0.78
CA ALA A 64 -9.48 7.32 -0.51
C ALA A 64 -9.63 7.56 1.00
N GLY A 65 -9.94 6.52 1.78
CA GLY A 65 -10.03 6.62 3.23
C GLY A 65 -8.69 7.03 3.88
N ARG A 66 -7.56 6.47 3.43
CA ARG A 66 -6.23 6.88 3.89
C ARG A 66 -5.92 8.33 3.52
N ASN A 67 -6.26 8.77 2.29
CA ASN A 67 -6.09 10.16 1.88
C ASN A 67 -6.88 11.13 2.77
N ALA A 68 -8.10 10.76 3.14
CA ALA A 68 -8.96 11.60 4.00
C ALA A 68 -8.34 11.86 5.38
N GLY A 69 -7.53 10.95 5.90
CA GLY A 69 -6.85 11.10 7.18
C GLY A 69 -5.61 12.01 7.14
N VAL A 70 -5.01 12.24 5.96
CA VAL A 70 -3.75 12.99 5.85
C VAL A 70 -3.86 14.45 6.29
N PRO A 71 -4.92 15.20 5.96
CA PRO A 71 -5.11 16.57 6.44
C PRO A 71 -5.35 16.68 7.95
N GLU A 72 -5.74 15.61 8.60
CA GLU A 72 -6.06 15.57 10.04
C GLU A 72 -4.80 15.44 10.92
N VAL A 73 -3.66 15.11 10.33
CA VAL A 73 -2.41 14.86 11.07
C VAL A 73 -1.28 15.78 10.62
N ASP A 74 -0.47 16.16 11.59
CA ASP A 74 0.78 16.89 11.35
C ASP A 74 1.96 15.93 11.21
N GLY A 75 3.13 16.46 10.81
CA GLY A 75 4.38 15.71 10.68
C GLY A 75 4.93 15.69 9.26
N GLU A 76 6.25 15.72 9.17
CA GLU A 76 6.99 15.66 7.90
C GLU A 76 7.10 14.24 7.33
N ILE A 77 6.75 13.24 8.13
CA ILE A 77 6.70 11.83 7.75
C ILE A 77 5.28 11.32 8.01
N LEU A 78 4.68 10.70 7.01
CA LEU A 78 3.41 10.00 7.14
C LEU A 78 3.64 8.52 7.41
N PHE A 79 2.82 7.96 8.29
CA PHE A 79 2.77 6.53 8.53
C PHE A 79 1.33 6.03 8.40
N PHE A 80 1.10 5.17 7.42
CA PHE A 80 -0.17 4.46 7.23
C PHE A 80 -0.06 3.10 7.88
N LEU A 81 -0.99 2.76 8.76
CA LEU A 81 -1.03 1.52 9.50
C LEU A 81 -2.42 0.89 9.41
N ASP A 82 -2.50 -0.40 9.09
CA ASP A 82 -3.75 -1.15 9.14
C ASP A 82 -4.21 -1.37 10.59
N ASP A 83 -5.52 -1.47 10.78
CA ASP A 83 -6.16 -1.61 12.09
C ASP A 83 -5.89 -2.97 12.78
N ASP A 84 -5.21 -3.91 12.11
CA ASP A 84 -4.77 -5.21 12.62
C ASP A 84 -3.24 -5.40 12.52
N ALA A 85 -2.50 -4.31 12.39
CA ALA A 85 -1.04 -4.32 12.39
C ALA A 85 -0.49 -3.69 13.68
N GLU A 86 0.57 -4.26 14.23
CA GLU A 86 1.20 -3.81 15.47
C GLU A 86 2.71 -3.62 15.32
N LEU A 87 3.25 -2.66 16.05
CA LEU A 87 4.69 -2.36 16.12
C LEU A 87 5.32 -3.10 17.31
N PRO A 88 6.04 -4.20 17.10
CA PRO A 88 6.62 -4.98 18.18
C PRO A 88 7.82 -4.28 18.83
N ASP A 89 8.51 -3.41 18.11
CA ASP A 89 9.68 -2.67 18.58
C ASP A 89 9.28 -1.23 18.97
N PRO A 90 9.45 -0.77 20.22
CA PRO A 90 9.15 0.61 20.61
C PRO A 90 10.05 1.66 19.92
N ARG A 91 11.10 1.24 19.24
CA ARG A 91 11.98 2.10 18.42
C ARG A 91 11.70 2.00 16.92
N PHE A 92 10.59 1.41 16.52
CA PHE A 92 10.24 1.23 15.10
C PHE A 92 10.25 2.57 14.35
N LEU A 93 9.52 3.57 14.83
CA LEU A 93 9.45 4.89 14.19
C LEU A 93 10.79 5.65 14.25
N GLU A 94 11.53 5.54 15.36
CA GLU A 94 12.89 6.09 15.46
C GLU A 94 13.81 5.50 14.37
N ARG A 95 13.78 4.18 14.18
CA ARG A 95 14.57 3.49 13.15
C ARG A 95 14.17 3.92 11.74
N MET A 96 12.86 4.11 11.48
CA MET A 96 12.35 4.62 10.21
C MET A 96 12.83 6.06 9.95
N ALA A 97 12.75 6.94 10.94
CA ALA A 97 13.24 8.32 10.84
C ALA A 97 14.74 8.35 10.57
N LYS A 98 15.53 7.52 11.28
CA LYS A 98 16.98 7.40 11.08
C LYS A 98 17.33 6.89 9.67
N LEU A 99 16.57 5.92 9.16
CA LEU A 99 16.78 5.42 7.80
C LEU A 99 16.50 6.50 6.77
N LEU A 100 15.39 7.24 6.89
CA LEU A 100 15.08 8.36 6.01
C LEU A 100 16.13 9.47 6.10
N SER A 101 16.57 9.85 7.30
CA SER A 101 17.57 10.93 7.47
C SER A 101 18.96 10.57 6.93
N SER A 102 19.38 9.30 7.07
CA SER A 102 20.66 8.82 6.58
C SER A 102 20.68 8.54 5.07
N ARG A 103 19.49 8.41 4.45
CA ARG A 103 19.34 8.08 3.03
C ARG A 103 18.28 8.97 2.37
N PRO A 104 18.67 10.18 1.98
CA PRO A 104 17.73 11.18 1.43
C PRO A 104 17.06 10.75 0.12
N GLU A 105 17.66 9.81 -0.61
CA GLU A 105 17.08 9.23 -1.81
C GLU A 105 15.87 8.33 -1.53
N ILE A 106 15.67 7.85 -0.29
CA ILE A 106 14.50 7.05 0.08
C ILE A 106 13.31 7.98 0.33
N GLY A 107 12.25 7.81 -0.45
CA GLY A 107 10.97 8.53 -0.28
C GLY A 107 9.94 7.75 0.50
N LEU A 108 9.91 6.41 0.32
CA LEU A 108 8.93 5.50 0.90
C LEU A 108 9.62 4.26 1.46
N ILE A 109 9.14 3.77 2.62
CA ILE A 109 9.64 2.54 3.25
C ILE A 109 8.46 1.62 3.55
N GLN A 110 8.63 0.34 3.21
CA GLN A 110 7.82 -0.76 3.72
C GLN A 110 8.67 -1.59 4.70
N PRO A 111 8.22 -1.81 5.95
CA PRO A 111 8.87 -2.75 6.88
C PRO A 111 8.66 -4.20 6.45
N ARG A 112 9.40 -5.10 7.08
CA ARG A 112 9.15 -6.54 7.01
C ARG A 112 7.89 -6.89 7.78
N VAL A 113 6.98 -7.58 7.12
CA VAL A 113 5.72 -8.04 7.74
C VAL A 113 5.90 -9.47 8.22
N ILE A 114 5.59 -9.70 9.48
CA ILE A 114 5.64 -11.04 10.10
C ILE A 114 4.29 -11.38 10.74
N ASP A 115 3.95 -12.66 10.74
CA ASP A 115 2.79 -13.15 11.49
C ASP A 115 3.21 -13.44 12.93
N PRO A 116 2.58 -12.81 13.94
CA PRO A 116 2.96 -13.00 15.33
C PRO A 116 2.69 -14.44 15.85
N THR A 117 1.88 -15.23 15.13
CA THR A 117 1.63 -16.64 15.43
C THR A 117 2.64 -17.59 14.78
N GLY A 118 3.63 -17.06 14.07
CA GLY A 118 4.68 -17.83 13.40
C GLY A 118 4.28 -18.47 12.07
N LYS A 119 3.12 -18.11 11.51
CA LYS A 119 2.74 -18.55 10.16
C LYS A 119 3.68 -17.95 9.12
N HIS A 120 3.96 -18.74 8.07
CA HIS A 120 4.81 -18.26 6.99
C HIS A 120 4.21 -17.05 6.26
N ALA A 121 4.97 -15.95 6.21
CA ALA A 121 4.57 -14.74 5.53
C ALA A 121 4.38 -14.98 4.02
N PRO A 122 3.26 -14.57 3.41
CA PRO A 122 3.05 -14.71 1.99
C PRO A 122 4.11 -13.95 1.19
N GLY A 123 4.59 -14.53 0.08
CA GLY A 123 5.61 -13.89 -0.76
C GLY A 123 5.22 -12.49 -1.30
N ARG A 124 3.90 -12.18 -1.35
CA ARG A 124 3.42 -10.84 -1.71
C ARG A 124 3.75 -9.74 -0.69
N TRP A 125 4.07 -10.13 0.56
CA TRP A 125 4.50 -9.19 1.60
C TRP A 125 5.95 -8.74 1.46
N VAL A 126 6.71 -9.39 0.58
CA VAL A 126 8.08 -9.00 0.27
C VAL A 126 8.09 -8.34 -1.11
N PRO A 127 8.15 -6.99 -1.17
CA PRO A 127 7.97 -6.21 -2.41
C PRO A 127 9.24 -6.20 -3.28
N ARG A 128 10.10 -7.17 -3.11
CA ARG A 128 11.35 -7.32 -3.83
C ARG A 128 11.30 -8.53 -4.75
N PRO A 129 11.63 -8.39 -6.04
CA PRO A 129 11.79 -9.52 -6.92
C PRO A 129 12.96 -10.40 -6.46
N ARG A 130 12.78 -11.71 -6.50
CA ARG A 130 13.81 -12.70 -6.15
C ARG A 130 14.39 -12.55 -4.74
N ALA A 131 13.58 -12.13 -3.78
CA ALA A 131 13.98 -12.08 -2.38
C ALA A 131 14.04 -13.49 -1.81
N GLY A 132 15.20 -14.13 -1.88
CA GLY A 132 15.44 -15.43 -1.21
C GLY A 132 15.46 -15.27 0.32
N ASP A 133 15.98 -14.16 0.81
CA ASP A 133 16.02 -13.78 2.22
C ASP A 133 15.08 -12.61 2.49
N HIS A 134 14.03 -12.86 3.26
CA HIS A 134 13.03 -11.86 3.63
C HIS A 134 13.57 -10.79 4.60
N ALA A 135 14.67 -11.06 5.30
CA ALA A 135 15.31 -10.09 6.19
C ALA A 135 16.25 -9.12 5.44
N ARG A 136 16.53 -9.40 4.16
CA ARG A 136 17.43 -8.54 3.39
C ARG A 136 16.73 -7.29 2.87
N SER A 137 17.15 -6.12 3.31
CA SER A 137 16.67 -4.82 2.84
C SER A 137 17.09 -4.51 1.39
N GLY A 138 16.31 -3.66 0.70
CA GLY A 138 16.65 -3.24 -0.67
C GLY A 138 15.53 -2.46 -1.36
N PRO A 139 15.78 -1.99 -2.62
CA PRO A 139 14.78 -1.29 -3.40
C PRO A 139 13.52 -2.12 -3.60
N ALA A 140 12.35 -1.48 -3.46
CA ALA A 140 11.03 -2.06 -3.67
C ALA A 140 10.42 -1.52 -4.96
N THR A 141 9.75 -2.38 -5.72
CA THR A 141 9.05 -2.03 -6.97
C THR A 141 7.54 -2.22 -6.87
N THR A 142 7.10 -2.74 -5.75
CA THR A 142 5.70 -2.88 -5.33
C THR A 142 5.61 -2.53 -3.86
N LEU A 143 4.42 -2.58 -3.27
CA LEU A 143 4.18 -2.28 -1.87
C LEU A 143 3.16 -3.28 -1.32
N TRP A 144 3.33 -3.67 -0.07
CA TRP A 144 2.25 -4.13 0.80
C TRP A 144 1.84 -2.94 1.68
N GLU A 145 0.60 -2.55 1.57
CA GLU A 145 0.13 -1.24 1.99
C GLU A 145 -0.18 -1.12 3.49
N GLY A 146 -0.29 -2.25 4.20
CA GLY A 146 -0.75 -2.29 5.60
C GLY A 146 0.18 -1.66 6.64
N ALA A 147 1.44 -1.37 6.27
CA ALA A 147 2.36 -0.53 7.04
C ALA A 147 3.29 0.21 6.08
N THR A 148 3.08 1.50 5.92
CA THR A 148 3.82 2.31 4.94
C THR A 148 4.29 3.62 5.57
N VAL A 149 5.60 3.85 5.58
CA VAL A 149 6.22 5.11 5.99
C VAL A 149 6.64 5.88 4.72
N ILE A 150 6.27 7.15 4.61
CA ILE A 150 6.58 7.98 3.44
C ILE A 150 6.83 9.42 3.86
N ARG A 151 7.78 10.10 3.23
CA ARG A 151 7.95 11.56 3.40
C ARG A 151 6.68 12.26 2.93
N ARG A 152 6.15 13.19 3.72
CA ARG A 152 4.93 13.93 3.36
C ARG A 152 5.06 14.63 2.01
N ASN A 153 6.15 15.35 1.76
CA ASN A 153 6.38 16.03 0.49
C ASN A 153 6.43 15.07 -0.72
N VAL A 154 6.95 13.85 -0.52
CA VAL A 154 6.97 12.82 -1.57
C VAL A 154 5.58 12.25 -1.80
N PHE A 155 4.80 12.04 -0.74
CA PHE A 155 3.40 11.60 -0.83
C PHE A 155 2.52 12.62 -1.55
N GLU A 156 2.63 13.89 -1.17
CA GLU A 156 1.89 15.00 -1.78
C GLU A 156 2.32 15.22 -3.23
N GLY A 157 3.62 15.20 -3.51
CA GLY A 157 4.17 15.28 -4.86
C GLY A 157 3.77 14.10 -5.75
N ALA A 158 3.49 12.94 -5.17
CA ALA A 158 2.91 11.80 -5.87
C ALA A 158 1.39 11.96 -6.11
N GLY A 159 0.72 12.95 -5.51
CA GLY A 159 -0.74 13.12 -5.54
C GLY A 159 -1.49 12.15 -4.62
N GLY A 160 -0.83 11.61 -3.59
CA GLY A 160 -1.43 10.72 -2.61
C GLY A 160 -1.73 9.30 -3.12
N TRP A 161 -2.57 8.57 -2.42
CA TRP A 161 -3.10 7.29 -2.86
C TRP A 161 -4.09 7.46 -4.01
N PRO A 162 -4.19 6.51 -4.96
CA PRO A 162 -5.16 6.58 -6.06
C PRO A 162 -6.58 6.29 -5.55
N GLY A 163 -7.28 7.32 -5.07
CA GLY A 163 -8.57 7.18 -4.38
C GLY A 163 -9.64 6.42 -5.16
N GLU A 164 -9.70 6.62 -6.47
CA GLU A 164 -10.67 5.96 -7.36
C GLU A 164 -10.49 4.44 -7.50
N PHE A 165 -9.33 3.88 -7.09
CA PHE A 165 -9.10 2.44 -7.16
C PHE A 165 -9.95 1.65 -6.18
N PHE A 166 -10.38 2.25 -5.10
CA PHE A 166 -11.16 1.65 -4.02
C PHE A 166 -10.41 0.53 -3.27
N TYR A 167 -9.85 -0.43 -3.98
CA TYR A 167 -9.13 -1.59 -3.48
C TYR A 167 -8.25 -2.23 -4.55
N ALA A 168 -7.05 -2.67 -4.20
CA ALA A 168 -6.05 -3.34 -5.04
C ALA A 168 -5.29 -2.44 -6.03
N HIS A 169 -4.00 -2.68 -6.12
CA HIS A 169 -2.99 -1.99 -6.95
C HIS A 169 -2.61 -0.56 -6.51
N GLU A 170 -3.22 -0.01 -5.46
CA GLU A 170 -2.90 1.32 -4.92
C GLU A 170 -1.43 1.45 -4.52
N GLY A 171 -0.85 0.41 -3.91
CA GLY A 171 0.55 0.41 -3.52
C GLY A 171 1.52 0.40 -4.69
N ILE A 172 1.18 -0.32 -5.78
CA ILE A 172 2.00 -0.31 -6.99
C ILE A 172 1.96 1.07 -7.64
N ASP A 173 0.78 1.68 -7.70
CA ASP A 173 0.58 3.01 -8.25
C ASP A 173 1.42 4.06 -7.50
N LEU A 174 1.34 4.08 -6.17
CA LEU A 174 2.10 5.00 -5.35
C LEU A 174 3.61 4.79 -5.51
N VAL A 175 4.10 3.55 -5.46
CA VAL A 175 5.52 3.22 -5.64
C VAL A 175 6.05 3.71 -6.97
N TRP A 176 5.32 3.51 -8.07
CA TRP A 176 5.77 3.96 -9.38
C TRP A 176 5.87 5.49 -9.47
N ARG A 177 4.95 6.22 -8.83
CA ARG A 177 4.99 7.68 -8.79
C ARG A 177 6.10 8.21 -7.87
N VAL A 178 6.42 7.51 -6.79
CA VAL A 178 7.60 7.80 -5.94
C VAL A 178 8.89 7.67 -6.76
N TRP A 179 9.04 6.58 -7.52
CA TRP A 179 10.19 6.40 -8.40
C TRP A 179 10.26 7.47 -9.50
N ASP A 180 9.14 7.91 -10.05
CA ASP A 180 9.11 8.91 -11.13
C ASP A 180 9.48 10.33 -10.65
N GLN A 181 9.33 10.60 -9.35
CA GLN A 181 9.85 11.80 -8.70
C GLN A 181 11.37 11.75 -8.47
N GLY A 182 12.03 10.61 -8.71
CA GLY A 182 13.46 10.41 -8.47
C GLY A 182 13.80 9.85 -7.09
N TYR A 183 12.80 9.50 -6.28
CA TYR A 183 13.01 8.80 -5.02
C TYR A 183 12.99 7.29 -5.19
N VAL A 184 13.50 6.57 -4.18
CA VAL A 184 13.47 5.12 -4.10
C VAL A 184 12.42 4.68 -3.09
N ALA A 185 11.56 3.75 -3.47
CA ALA A 185 10.80 2.97 -2.50
C ALA A 185 11.71 1.86 -1.95
N TRP A 186 11.73 1.67 -0.62
CA TRP A 186 12.66 0.80 0.08
C TRP A 186 11.93 -0.23 0.93
N TYR A 187 12.40 -1.46 0.87
CA TYR A 187 12.00 -2.50 1.80
C TYR A 187 13.03 -2.61 2.93
N ALA A 188 12.59 -2.36 4.16
CA ALA A 188 13.41 -2.50 5.37
C ALA A 188 13.19 -3.89 5.98
N GLY A 189 13.95 -4.88 5.51
CA GLY A 189 13.82 -6.27 5.93
C GLY A 189 14.28 -6.56 7.36
N ASP A 190 14.98 -5.63 7.97
CA ASP A 190 15.49 -5.67 9.34
C ASP A 190 14.59 -4.93 10.35
N ILE A 191 13.53 -4.25 9.90
CA ILE A 191 12.54 -3.56 10.74
C ILE A 191 11.19 -4.25 10.57
N GLU A 192 10.61 -4.73 11.66
CA GLU A 192 9.46 -5.63 11.61
C GLU A 192 8.17 -4.95 12.05
N VAL A 193 7.07 -5.34 11.42
CA VAL A 193 5.68 -5.07 11.81
C VAL A 193 4.93 -6.40 11.91
N ASN A 194 4.14 -6.56 12.94
CA ASN A 194 3.26 -7.70 13.11
C ASN A 194 1.97 -7.49 12.32
N HIS A 195 1.54 -8.50 11.59
CA HIS A 195 0.23 -8.55 10.95
C HIS A 195 -0.23 -10.01 10.80
N PRO A 196 -1.47 -10.36 11.13
CA PRO A 196 -1.93 -11.75 11.04
C PRO A 196 -2.01 -12.22 9.58
N VAL A 197 -1.56 -13.43 9.31
CA VAL A 197 -1.78 -14.08 8.02
C VAL A 197 -3.23 -14.53 7.92
N ILE A 198 -4.05 -13.73 7.26
CA ILE A 198 -5.43 -14.03 6.96
C ILE A 198 -5.53 -14.48 5.50
N ASN A 199 -6.24 -15.58 5.25
CA ASN A 199 -6.57 -15.98 3.89
C ASN A 199 -7.61 -15.01 3.32
N PRO A 200 -7.27 -14.21 2.31
CA PRO A 200 -8.22 -13.26 1.75
C PRO A 200 -9.38 -14.01 1.10
N THR A 201 -10.61 -13.61 1.43
CA THR A 201 -11.79 -14.08 0.71
C THR A 201 -11.78 -13.49 -0.70
N ARG A 202 -11.46 -14.32 -1.68
CA ARG A 202 -11.39 -13.90 -3.09
C ARG A 202 -12.72 -14.17 -3.76
N HIS A 203 -13.69 -13.29 -3.52
CA HIS A 203 -14.97 -13.29 -4.22
C HIS A 203 -14.88 -12.60 -5.60
N SER A 204 -15.96 -12.62 -6.36
CA SER A 204 -16.06 -12.04 -7.72
C SER A 204 -15.62 -10.58 -7.77
N GLU A 205 -16.02 -9.74 -6.81
CA GLU A 205 -15.61 -8.34 -6.73
C GLU A 205 -14.08 -8.14 -6.64
N PHE A 206 -13.39 -9.00 -5.89
CA PHE A 206 -11.92 -8.97 -5.87
C PHE A 206 -11.32 -9.14 -7.27
N HIS A 207 -11.81 -10.11 -8.03
CA HIS A 207 -11.32 -10.37 -9.38
C HIS A 207 -11.65 -9.25 -10.36
N ARG A 208 -12.87 -8.68 -10.25
CA ARG A 208 -13.31 -7.55 -11.05
C ARG A 208 -12.43 -6.31 -10.79
N MET A 209 -12.28 -5.92 -9.53
CA MET A 209 -11.47 -4.76 -9.16
C MET A 209 -9.99 -4.93 -9.53
N GLN A 210 -9.43 -6.11 -9.32
CA GLN A 210 -8.05 -6.40 -9.73
C GLN A 210 -7.82 -6.21 -11.23
N ALA A 211 -8.76 -6.63 -12.06
CA ALA A 211 -8.65 -6.48 -13.51
C ALA A 211 -8.83 -5.02 -13.95
N ARG A 212 -9.86 -4.34 -13.43
CA ARG A 212 -10.13 -2.93 -13.69
C ARG A 212 -8.92 -2.07 -13.32
N ASN A 213 -8.47 -2.21 -12.08
CA ASN A 213 -7.39 -1.38 -11.55
C ASN A 213 -6.04 -1.68 -12.21
N ARG A 214 -5.84 -2.86 -12.74
CA ARG A 214 -4.65 -3.16 -13.56
C ARG A 214 -4.64 -2.36 -14.87
N VAL A 215 -5.80 -2.24 -15.51
CA VAL A 215 -5.93 -1.39 -16.72
C VAL A 215 -5.72 0.08 -16.34
N TRP A 216 -6.33 0.53 -15.24
CA TRP A 216 -6.17 1.90 -14.75
C TRP A 216 -4.74 2.22 -14.37
N LEU A 217 -4.07 1.34 -13.61
CA LEU A 217 -2.66 1.46 -13.26
C LEU A 217 -1.77 1.64 -14.51
N ALA A 218 -1.99 0.80 -15.53
CA ALA A 218 -1.24 0.87 -16.77
C ALA A 218 -1.52 2.17 -17.53
N ARG A 219 -2.78 2.56 -17.67
CA ARG A 219 -3.17 3.78 -18.37
C ARG A 219 -2.69 5.05 -17.68
N ARG A 220 -2.72 5.05 -16.34
CA ARG A 220 -2.30 6.19 -15.52
C ARG A 220 -0.80 6.39 -15.59
N ASN A 221 -0.03 5.32 -15.38
CA ASN A 221 1.39 5.43 -15.06
C ASN A 221 2.33 4.98 -16.18
N LEU A 222 1.90 4.18 -17.14
CA LEU A 222 2.82 3.62 -18.11
C LEU A 222 2.84 4.42 -19.42
N PRO A 223 4.04 4.55 -20.04
CA PRO A 223 4.11 4.96 -21.44
C PRO A 223 3.19 4.14 -22.33
N ALA A 224 2.51 4.77 -23.27
CA ALA A 224 1.50 4.13 -24.13
C ALA A 224 2.03 2.89 -24.86
N ALA A 225 3.32 2.86 -25.18
CA ALA A 225 3.94 1.74 -25.89
C ALA A 225 4.03 0.46 -25.02
N ILE A 226 4.17 0.58 -23.68
CA ILE A 226 4.33 -0.60 -22.80
C ILE A 226 3.06 -0.96 -22.06
N ALA A 227 2.10 -0.05 -21.90
CA ALA A 227 0.85 -0.30 -21.19
C ALA A 227 0.08 -1.53 -21.70
N PRO A 228 -0.10 -1.76 -23.02
CA PRO A 228 -0.79 -2.95 -23.53
C PRO A 228 -0.06 -4.25 -23.19
N PHE A 229 1.26 -4.26 -23.22
CA PHE A 229 2.06 -5.45 -22.84
C PHE A 229 1.90 -5.79 -21.37
N TYR A 230 1.91 -4.79 -20.49
CA TYR A 230 1.67 -4.98 -19.07
C TYR A 230 0.28 -5.58 -18.80
N VAL A 231 -0.78 -5.01 -19.38
CA VAL A 231 -2.14 -5.54 -19.21
C VAL A 231 -2.26 -6.93 -19.81
N GLY A 232 -1.73 -7.14 -21.03
CA GLY A 232 -1.80 -8.42 -21.74
C GLY A 232 -1.08 -9.55 -21.01
N SER A 233 0.16 -9.35 -20.56
CA SER A 233 0.94 -10.36 -19.86
C SER A 233 0.28 -10.78 -18.54
N TRP A 234 -0.18 -9.82 -17.75
CA TRP A 234 -0.87 -10.13 -16.50
C TRP A 234 -2.24 -10.75 -16.71
N THR A 235 -2.96 -10.37 -17.76
CA THR A 235 -4.21 -11.03 -18.14
C THR A 235 -3.95 -12.48 -18.49
N ALA A 236 -2.96 -12.76 -19.33
CA ALA A 236 -2.61 -14.13 -19.70
C ALA A 236 -2.24 -14.98 -18.47
N LEU A 237 -1.36 -14.46 -17.61
CA LEU A 237 -0.97 -15.14 -16.36
C LEU A 237 -2.17 -15.41 -15.43
N THR A 238 -3.10 -14.45 -15.33
CA THR A 238 -4.29 -14.61 -14.49
C THR A 238 -5.26 -15.61 -15.10
N MET A 239 -5.46 -15.58 -16.41
CA MET A 239 -6.34 -16.54 -17.10
C MET A 239 -5.82 -17.98 -16.94
N VAL A 240 -4.51 -18.21 -17.04
CA VAL A 240 -3.90 -19.52 -16.76
C VAL A 240 -4.19 -19.96 -15.32
N LYS A 241 -4.04 -19.07 -14.33
CA LYS A 241 -4.36 -19.40 -12.93
C LYS A 241 -5.84 -19.72 -12.70
N LEU A 242 -6.73 -19.03 -13.40
CA LEU A 242 -8.18 -19.19 -13.31
C LEU A 242 -8.72 -20.28 -14.27
N ALA A 243 -7.88 -20.95 -15.05
CA ALA A 243 -8.31 -22.02 -15.97
C ALA A 243 -8.78 -23.28 -15.25
N LYS A 244 -8.49 -23.42 -13.95
CA LYS A 244 -8.89 -24.58 -13.13
C LYS A 244 -10.43 -24.67 -13.03
N PRO A 245 -11.00 -25.90 -12.97
CA PRO A 245 -12.42 -26.10 -12.68
C PRO A 245 -12.84 -25.39 -11.41
N GLY A 246 -14.06 -24.83 -11.39
CA GLY A 246 -14.60 -24.08 -10.26
C GLY A 246 -14.32 -22.58 -10.28
N ASN A 247 -13.47 -22.06 -11.16
CA ASN A 247 -13.14 -20.62 -11.24
C ASN A 247 -13.93 -19.86 -12.33
N THR A 248 -15.04 -20.41 -12.82
CA THR A 248 -15.81 -19.80 -13.94
C THR A 248 -16.33 -18.40 -13.57
N GLU A 249 -16.88 -18.23 -12.37
CA GLU A 249 -17.34 -16.93 -11.87
C GLU A 249 -16.17 -15.93 -11.75
N ALA A 250 -15.06 -16.34 -11.16
CA ALA A 250 -13.86 -15.51 -11.03
C ALA A 250 -13.29 -15.07 -12.39
N ARG A 251 -13.34 -15.96 -13.41
CA ARG A 251 -12.95 -15.60 -14.78
C ARG A 251 -13.90 -14.57 -15.40
N GLY A 252 -15.22 -14.78 -15.24
CA GLY A 252 -16.23 -13.83 -15.71
C GLY A 252 -16.01 -12.45 -15.10
N ALA A 253 -15.94 -12.39 -13.77
CA ALA A 253 -15.69 -11.15 -13.02
C ALA A 253 -14.38 -10.45 -13.45
N TYR A 254 -13.30 -11.22 -13.68
CA TYR A 254 -12.04 -10.65 -14.16
C TYR A 254 -12.18 -10.04 -15.57
N LEU A 255 -12.86 -10.71 -16.50
CA LEU A 255 -13.10 -10.19 -17.86
C LEU A 255 -14.01 -8.95 -17.83
N ASP A 256 -15.00 -8.91 -16.96
CA ASP A 256 -15.86 -7.73 -16.77
C ASP A 256 -15.07 -6.56 -16.21
N GLY A 257 -14.17 -6.80 -15.26
CA GLY A 257 -13.26 -5.77 -14.76
C GLY A 257 -12.31 -5.23 -15.84
N LEU A 258 -11.80 -6.08 -16.75
CA LEU A 258 -11.02 -5.61 -17.89
C LEU A 258 -11.84 -4.69 -18.81
N ARG A 259 -13.07 -5.09 -19.14
CA ARG A 259 -13.98 -4.28 -19.98
C ARG A 259 -14.28 -2.94 -19.31
N GLU A 260 -14.61 -2.96 -18.01
CA GLU A 260 -14.83 -1.76 -17.21
C GLU A 260 -13.62 -0.82 -17.22
N GLY A 261 -12.42 -1.35 -16.95
CA GLY A 261 -11.19 -0.55 -16.96
C GLY A 261 -10.82 0.02 -18.32
N MET A 262 -11.20 -0.68 -19.40
CA MET A 262 -11.02 -0.17 -20.77
C MET A 262 -12.04 0.91 -21.14
N ALA A 263 -13.30 0.74 -20.73
CA ALA A 263 -14.39 1.66 -21.04
C ALA A 263 -14.32 2.95 -20.21
N ASN A 264 -13.91 2.84 -18.95
CA ASN A 264 -13.85 3.97 -18.00
C ASN A 264 -12.38 4.22 -17.61
N PRO A 265 -11.65 5.08 -18.32
CA PRO A 265 -10.26 5.39 -17.97
C PRO A 265 -10.19 6.14 -16.63
N PRO A 266 -9.04 6.07 -15.91
CA PRO A 266 -8.82 6.86 -14.71
C PRO A 266 -8.91 8.36 -15.03
N SER A 267 -9.25 9.15 -14.01
CA SER A 267 -9.46 10.60 -14.12
C SER A 267 -8.19 11.36 -14.53
N ASP A 268 -7.03 10.84 -14.13
CA ASP A 268 -5.73 11.43 -14.42
C ASP A 268 -4.82 10.44 -15.16
N ARG A 269 -3.92 11.00 -15.94
CA ARG A 269 -2.91 10.27 -16.67
C ARG A 269 -1.57 11.01 -16.57
N THR A 270 -0.63 10.42 -15.84
CA THR A 270 0.73 10.94 -15.67
C THR A 270 1.73 9.82 -15.95
N PRO A 271 1.99 9.51 -17.24
CA PRO A 271 2.90 8.42 -17.60
C PRO A 271 4.31 8.70 -17.08
N MET A 272 4.88 7.72 -16.43
CA MET A 272 6.25 7.79 -15.93
C MET A 272 7.25 8.01 -17.07
N LYS A 273 8.38 8.61 -16.74
CA LYS A 273 9.52 8.77 -17.65
C LYS A 273 10.07 7.42 -18.09
N TRP A 274 10.62 7.33 -19.28
CA TRP A 274 11.31 6.11 -19.73
C TRP A 274 12.51 5.74 -18.85
N SER A 275 13.18 6.75 -18.27
CA SER A 275 14.23 6.53 -17.27
C SER A 275 13.72 5.81 -16.03
N THR A 276 12.51 6.14 -15.58
CA THR A 276 11.85 5.48 -14.44
C THR A 276 11.50 4.03 -14.76
N ALA A 277 10.91 3.78 -15.94
CA ALA A 277 10.64 2.41 -16.38
C ALA A 277 11.92 1.56 -16.45
N TRP A 278 13.03 2.15 -16.88
CA TRP A 278 14.33 1.51 -16.90
C TRP A 278 14.89 1.25 -15.48
N GLN A 279 14.74 2.20 -14.56
CA GLN A 279 15.15 2.04 -13.16
C GLN A 279 14.38 0.89 -12.48
N LEU A 280 13.05 0.81 -12.68
CA LEU A 280 12.22 -0.30 -12.17
C LEU A 280 12.67 -1.65 -12.75
N ALA A 281 13.02 -1.68 -14.05
CA ALA A 281 13.55 -2.89 -14.68
C ALA A 281 14.89 -3.31 -14.07
N ARG A 282 15.79 -2.38 -13.81
CA ARG A 282 17.09 -2.64 -13.13
C ARG A 282 16.89 -3.06 -11.68
N ALA A 283 15.88 -2.54 -11.00
CA ALA A 283 15.48 -3.00 -9.67
C ALA A 283 14.89 -4.44 -9.67
N GLY A 284 14.76 -5.06 -10.85
CA GLY A 284 14.41 -6.46 -11.03
C GLY A 284 12.94 -6.71 -11.40
N ARG A 285 12.13 -5.68 -11.63
CA ARG A 285 10.74 -5.84 -12.06
C ARG A 285 10.38 -4.81 -13.14
N PRO A 286 10.69 -5.13 -14.42
CA PRO A 286 10.27 -4.28 -15.51
C PRO A 286 8.74 -4.15 -15.53
N PRO A 287 8.19 -2.95 -15.79
CA PRO A 287 6.74 -2.72 -15.77
C PRO A 287 6.04 -3.26 -17.04
N ILE A 288 6.37 -4.48 -17.41
CA ILE A 288 5.77 -5.23 -18.53
C ILE A 288 5.19 -6.58 -18.08
N TYR A 289 5.49 -7.01 -16.84
CA TYR A 289 4.91 -8.19 -16.18
C TYR A 289 4.95 -8.11 -14.65
#